data_ed64950149a92027e0e3151314de2b33
#
_entry.id   ed64950149a92027e0e3151314de2b33
#
_cell.length_a   1.000
_cell.length_b   1.000
_cell.length_c   1.000
_cell.angle_alpha   90.00
_cell.angle_beta   90.00
_cell.angle_gamma   90.00
#
_symmetry.space_group_name_H-M   'P 1'
#
loop_
_entity.id
_entity.type
_entity.pdbx_description
1 polymer ?
#
loop_
_entity_poly.entity_id
_entity_poly.type
_entity_poly.pdbx_seq_one_letter_code
_entity_poly.pdbx_strand_id
1 'polypeptide(L)'
;VGKRIQLTTVEDLYQFLTYDDNRYPLVSLHRGGPTSGYPENALETFAYNAGLQPVIVECDVRLSKDSALVLMHDNTLNRTTTGRGSVSERTLAELKKLRLVDNNKKITPYKIPTLDEALAWGKGKVIFTLDIKNDVPYESVINVIRQQRAESSVVIITYSAGQAGKVHNLAGDLMISASVKNLDDLARLNEKDIPDNKLLAFVGTREADPQLTKVLHDHGIMCILGTQGNLDKQAAKKGFQLYASFIERGADILSTDQPKEAGRALNFYIKKRGITSKFVQ
;
A
#
# COMPACT_ATOMS: atom_id res chain seq x y z
N VAL A 1 4.00 -22.12 4.75
CA VAL A 1 3.96 -20.78 5.38
C VAL A 1 4.53 -19.80 4.36
N GLY A 2 3.74 -18.83 3.94
CA GLY A 2 4.19 -17.79 2.99
C GLY A 2 5.33 -16.97 3.58
N LYS A 3 6.20 -16.46 2.73
CA LYS A 3 7.28 -15.56 3.14
C LYS A 3 6.70 -14.27 3.73
N ARG A 4 7.35 -13.76 4.77
CA ARG A 4 6.96 -12.54 5.47
C ARG A 4 8.03 -11.48 5.30
N ILE A 5 7.63 -10.22 5.38
CA ILE A 5 8.55 -9.08 5.43
C ILE A 5 8.79 -8.77 6.91
N GLN A 6 10.03 -8.95 7.36
CA GLN A 6 10.41 -8.74 8.75
C GLN A 6 11.38 -7.57 8.84
N LEU A 7 10.89 -6.47 9.40
CA LEU A 7 11.63 -5.23 9.62
C LEU A 7 11.57 -4.90 11.11
N THR A 8 12.71 -4.60 11.70
CA THR A 8 12.82 -4.30 13.13
C THR A 8 12.85 -2.81 13.41
N THR A 9 13.58 -2.07 12.56
CA THR A 9 13.78 -0.61 12.69
C THR A 9 13.26 0.13 11.49
N VAL A 10 13.04 1.44 11.62
CA VAL A 10 12.66 2.28 10.49
C VAL A 10 13.79 2.34 9.43
N GLU A 11 15.04 2.22 9.85
CA GLU A 11 16.19 2.14 8.96
C GLU A 11 16.16 0.87 8.10
N ASP A 12 15.67 -0.24 8.65
CA ASP A 12 15.43 -1.48 7.89
C ASP A 12 14.41 -1.22 6.78
N LEU A 13 13.34 -0.46 7.06
CA LEU A 13 12.35 -0.09 6.06
C LEU A 13 12.96 0.77 4.95
N TYR A 14 13.77 1.77 5.30
CA TYR A 14 14.48 2.59 4.30
C TYR A 14 15.37 1.74 3.42
N GLN A 15 16.15 0.83 4.01
CA GLN A 15 17.06 -0.04 3.27
C GLN A 15 16.28 -0.98 2.34
N PHE A 16 15.21 -1.60 2.83
CA PHE A 16 14.41 -2.55 2.05
C PHE A 16 13.72 -1.88 0.85
N LEU A 17 13.26 -0.64 1.02
CA LEU A 17 12.52 0.12 0.00
C LEU A 17 13.40 1.15 -0.75
N THR A 18 14.72 1.01 -0.68
CA THR A 18 15.65 1.77 -1.52
C THR A 18 15.96 0.97 -2.78
N TYR A 19 15.93 1.63 -3.94
CA TYR A 19 16.24 0.99 -5.22
C TYR A 19 17.73 0.63 -5.29
N ASP A 20 17.98 -0.59 -5.73
CA ASP A 20 19.23 -1.04 -6.33
C ASP A 20 18.90 -2.10 -7.41
N ASP A 21 19.90 -2.51 -8.21
CA ASP A 21 19.67 -3.45 -9.31
C ASP A 21 19.17 -4.82 -8.85
N ASN A 22 19.41 -5.17 -7.60
CA ASN A 22 18.98 -6.42 -6.98
C ASN A 22 17.82 -6.23 -5.99
N ARG A 23 17.10 -5.09 -6.08
CA ARG A 23 15.95 -4.87 -5.19
C ARG A 23 14.96 -6.03 -5.27
N TYR A 24 14.30 -6.29 -4.19
CA TYR A 24 13.24 -7.30 -4.12
C TYR A 24 11.94 -6.69 -4.65
N PRO A 25 11.44 -7.11 -5.83
CA PRO A 25 10.19 -6.57 -6.36
C PRO A 25 9.01 -7.08 -5.56
N LEU A 26 8.01 -6.21 -5.34
CA LEU A 26 6.89 -6.49 -4.45
C LEU A 26 5.54 -6.29 -5.13
N VAL A 27 4.57 -7.09 -4.68
CA VAL A 27 3.15 -6.85 -4.93
C VAL A 27 2.62 -5.94 -3.82
N SER A 28 1.91 -4.90 -4.21
CA SER A 28 1.10 -4.08 -3.32
C SER A 28 -0.37 -4.41 -3.55
N LEU A 29 -1.05 -4.81 -2.49
CA LEU A 29 -2.45 -5.21 -2.50
C LEU A 29 -3.34 -3.96 -2.50
N HIS A 30 -3.87 -3.55 -3.64
CA HIS A 30 -4.83 -2.44 -3.72
C HIS A 30 -6.06 -2.76 -2.87
N ARG A 31 -6.32 -1.95 -1.85
CA ARG A 31 -7.37 -2.17 -0.83
C ARG A 31 -7.29 -3.54 -0.14
N GLY A 32 -6.09 -4.11 -0.04
CA GLY A 32 -5.85 -5.42 0.55
C GLY A 32 -5.97 -6.61 -0.40
N GLY A 33 -6.29 -6.38 -1.68
CA GLY A 33 -6.41 -7.43 -2.69
C GLY A 33 -7.69 -8.25 -2.58
N PRO A 34 -8.89 -7.61 -2.63
CA PRO A 34 -10.15 -8.30 -2.49
C PRO A 34 -10.39 -9.34 -3.58
N THR A 35 -11.04 -10.43 -3.19
CA THR A 35 -11.46 -11.50 -4.09
C THR A 35 -12.75 -12.13 -3.53
N SER A 36 -13.32 -13.12 -4.22
CA SER A 36 -14.56 -13.77 -3.78
C SER A 36 -14.43 -14.32 -2.36
N GLY A 37 -15.33 -13.91 -1.47
CA GLY A 37 -15.33 -14.27 -0.05
C GLY A 37 -14.37 -13.46 0.82
N TYR A 38 -13.55 -12.57 0.22
CA TYR A 38 -12.58 -11.72 0.90
C TYR A 38 -12.78 -10.27 0.50
N PRO A 39 -13.50 -9.46 1.32
CA PRO A 39 -13.81 -8.08 1.01
C PRO A 39 -12.59 -7.17 1.09
N GLU A 40 -12.66 -6.00 0.43
CA GLU A 40 -11.65 -4.96 0.55
C GLU A 40 -11.54 -4.43 1.98
N ASN A 41 -10.36 -3.93 2.35
CA ASN A 41 -10.10 -3.33 3.67
C ASN A 41 -10.48 -4.24 4.86
N ALA A 42 -10.21 -5.54 4.74
CA ALA A 42 -10.49 -6.54 5.77
C ALA A 42 -9.20 -7.27 6.18
N LEU A 43 -9.01 -7.48 7.48
CA LEU A 43 -7.84 -8.19 8.00
C LEU A 43 -7.72 -9.60 7.42
N GLU A 44 -8.84 -10.28 7.24
CA GLU A 44 -8.92 -11.63 6.70
C GLU A 44 -8.43 -11.68 5.24
N THR A 45 -8.73 -10.64 4.47
CA THR A 45 -8.26 -10.48 3.09
C THR A 45 -6.75 -10.23 3.06
N PHE A 46 -6.26 -9.38 3.94
CA PHE A 46 -4.81 -9.14 4.09
C PHE A 46 -4.07 -10.43 4.45
N ALA A 47 -4.61 -11.19 5.41
CA ALA A 47 -4.04 -12.46 5.86
C ALA A 47 -4.02 -13.51 4.75
N TYR A 48 -5.11 -13.61 3.98
CA TYR A 48 -5.20 -14.51 2.84
C TYR A 48 -4.07 -14.25 1.83
N ASN A 49 -3.92 -13.00 1.39
CA ASN A 49 -2.91 -12.63 0.40
C ASN A 49 -1.48 -12.70 0.97
N ALA A 50 -1.27 -12.29 2.22
CA ALA A 50 0.03 -12.38 2.88
C ALA A 50 0.47 -13.84 3.09
N GLY A 51 -0.46 -14.78 3.17
CA GLY A 51 -0.16 -16.21 3.21
C GLY A 51 0.39 -16.77 1.91
N LEU A 52 0.17 -16.09 0.79
CA LEU A 52 0.62 -16.52 -0.53
C LEU A 52 2.02 -16.00 -0.89
N GLN A 53 2.38 -14.80 -0.44
CA GLN A 53 3.59 -14.10 -0.86
C GLN A 53 3.91 -12.92 0.06
N PRO A 54 5.16 -12.38 0.02
CA PRO A 54 5.46 -11.12 0.67
C PRO A 54 4.66 -9.99 0.00
N VAL A 55 4.01 -9.14 0.79
CA VAL A 55 3.15 -8.09 0.25
C VAL A 55 3.31 -6.76 0.98
N ILE A 56 3.07 -5.69 0.26
CA ILE A 56 2.64 -4.41 0.80
C ILE A 56 1.10 -4.43 0.81
N VAL A 57 0.49 -3.97 1.88
CA VAL A 57 -0.97 -3.82 1.98
C VAL A 57 -1.31 -2.35 1.83
N GLU A 58 -1.95 -1.96 0.75
CA GLU A 58 -2.55 -0.64 0.65
C GLU A 58 -3.94 -0.72 1.26
N CYS A 59 -4.26 0.22 2.15
CA CYS A 59 -5.57 0.34 2.78
C CYS A 59 -5.95 1.79 3.03
N ASP A 60 -7.26 2.01 3.22
CA ASP A 60 -7.88 3.33 3.28
C ASP A 60 -8.33 3.64 4.69
N VAL A 61 -7.97 4.83 5.20
CA VAL A 61 -8.24 5.25 6.58
C VAL A 61 -9.29 6.35 6.61
N ARG A 62 -10.34 6.14 7.39
CA ARG A 62 -11.42 7.12 7.66
C ARG A 62 -11.69 7.27 9.15
N LEU A 63 -12.41 8.32 9.51
CA LEU A 63 -12.86 8.57 10.89
C LEU A 63 -14.32 8.13 11.10
N SER A 64 -14.58 7.47 12.23
CA SER A 64 -15.90 7.31 12.79
C SER A 64 -16.39 8.63 13.42
N LYS A 65 -17.67 8.65 13.82
CA LYS A 65 -18.28 9.79 14.52
C LYS A 65 -17.55 10.14 15.84
N ASP A 66 -17.08 9.14 16.55
CA ASP A 66 -16.34 9.26 17.80
C ASP A 66 -14.81 9.26 17.59
N SER A 67 -14.36 9.65 16.39
CA SER A 67 -12.94 9.84 16.02
C SER A 67 -12.06 8.58 16.09
N ALA A 68 -12.64 7.41 15.99
CA ALA A 68 -11.88 6.17 15.80
C ALA A 68 -11.43 6.06 14.34
N LEU A 69 -10.20 5.63 14.13
CA LEU A 69 -9.64 5.37 12.79
C LEU A 69 -10.05 3.98 12.34
N VAL A 70 -10.77 3.90 11.22
CA VAL A 70 -11.29 2.65 10.66
C VAL A 70 -10.85 2.50 9.21
N LEU A 71 -10.84 1.27 8.70
CA LEU A 71 -10.51 1.01 7.30
C LEU A 71 -11.79 1.00 6.47
N MET A 72 -11.88 1.93 5.53
CA MET A 72 -13.00 2.06 4.59
C MET A 72 -12.59 2.96 3.44
N HIS A 73 -12.81 2.52 2.20
CA HIS A 73 -12.49 3.34 1.03
C HIS A 73 -13.52 4.46 0.82
N ASP A 74 -14.80 4.11 0.75
CA ASP A 74 -15.87 5.07 0.49
C ASP A 74 -16.19 5.89 1.75
N ASN A 75 -16.71 7.09 1.57
CA ASN A 75 -17.25 7.89 2.66
C ASN A 75 -18.61 7.35 3.16
N THR A 76 -19.24 6.43 2.41
CA THR A 76 -20.49 5.77 2.79
C THR A 76 -20.30 4.27 2.98
N LEU A 77 -21.20 3.67 3.73
CA LEU A 77 -21.20 2.24 4.09
C LEU A 77 -21.82 1.34 3.03
N ASN A 78 -22.52 1.92 2.05
CA ASN A 78 -23.48 1.23 1.19
C ASN A 78 -22.88 0.13 0.32
N ARG A 79 -21.71 0.36 -0.28
CA ARG A 79 -21.12 -0.56 -1.27
C ARG A 79 -20.46 -1.78 -0.64
N THR A 80 -19.81 -1.61 0.50
CA THR A 80 -18.91 -2.64 1.07
C THR A 80 -19.33 -3.16 2.43
N THR A 81 -20.49 -2.74 2.93
CA THR A 81 -21.03 -3.20 4.21
C THR A 81 -22.53 -3.47 4.14
N THR A 82 -23.07 -4.07 5.21
CA THR A 82 -24.51 -4.25 5.41
C THR A 82 -25.21 -2.96 5.87
N GLY A 83 -24.46 -1.89 6.19
CA GLY A 83 -24.99 -0.60 6.61
C GLY A 83 -25.23 0.36 5.46
N ARG A 84 -25.78 1.53 5.79
CA ARG A 84 -26.04 2.61 4.85
C ARG A 84 -25.70 3.95 5.49
N GLY A 85 -25.45 4.95 4.64
CA GLY A 85 -25.12 6.31 5.07
C GLY A 85 -23.64 6.52 5.32
N SER A 86 -23.30 7.66 5.90
CA SER A 86 -21.91 8.09 6.08
C SER A 86 -21.19 7.35 7.21
N VAL A 87 -19.94 7.00 6.96
CA VAL A 87 -19.05 6.42 7.99
C VAL A 87 -18.91 7.39 9.17
N SER A 88 -18.77 8.69 8.88
CA SER A 88 -18.58 9.75 9.89
C SER A 88 -19.78 10.00 10.78
N GLU A 89 -20.95 9.46 10.46
CA GLU A 89 -22.17 9.57 11.25
C GLU A 89 -22.40 8.39 12.20
N ARG A 90 -21.52 7.40 12.18
CA ARG A 90 -21.60 6.19 13.02
C ARG A 90 -20.45 6.16 14.03
N THR A 91 -20.74 5.76 15.24
CA THR A 91 -19.72 5.46 16.25
C THR A 91 -18.98 4.18 15.89
N LEU A 92 -17.81 3.97 16.46
CA LEU A 92 -17.06 2.71 16.27
C LEU A 92 -17.91 1.50 16.69
N ALA A 93 -18.61 1.60 17.81
CA ALA A 93 -19.49 0.51 18.28
C ALA A 93 -20.58 0.16 17.27
N GLU A 94 -21.17 1.17 16.63
CA GLU A 94 -22.16 0.96 15.56
C GLU A 94 -21.53 0.35 14.31
N LEU A 95 -20.35 0.84 13.88
CA LEU A 95 -19.62 0.29 12.73
C LEU A 95 -19.25 -1.18 12.95
N LYS A 96 -18.86 -1.56 14.14
CA LYS A 96 -18.47 -2.95 14.49
C LYS A 96 -19.64 -3.93 14.46
N LYS A 97 -20.88 -3.46 14.45
CA LYS A 97 -22.07 -4.32 14.27
C LYS A 97 -22.31 -4.70 12.82
N LEU A 98 -21.76 -3.94 11.87
CA LEU A 98 -21.92 -4.19 10.45
C LEU A 98 -21.01 -5.34 9.99
N ARG A 99 -21.39 -5.96 8.89
CA ARG A 99 -20.59 -6.97 8.20
C ARG A 99 -20.08 -6.43 6.87
N LEU A 100 -18.87 -6.83 6.51
CA LEU A 100 -18.29 -6.50 5.22
C LEU A 100 -18.91 -7.36 4.11
N VAL A 101 -19.06 -6.74 2.94
CA VAL A 101 -19.62 -7.34 1.74
C VAL A 101 -18.51 -7.43 0.70
N ASP A 102 -18.35 -8.57 0.06
CA ASP A 102 -17.32 -8.79 -0.95
C ASP A 102 -17.67 -8.16 -2.31
N ASN A 103 -16.75 -8.27 -3.27
CA ASN A 103 -16.92 -7.73 -4.63
C ASN A 103 -18.09 -8.36 -5.39
N ASN A 104 -18.56 -9.53 -4.99
CA ASN A 104 -19.73 -10.23 -5.55
C ASN A 104 -21.02 -9.91 -4.80
N LYS A 105 -21.00 -8.90 -3.93
CA LYS A 105 -22.14 -8.48 -3.09
C LYS A 105 -22.59 -9.55 -2.10
N LYS A 106 -21.72 -10.49 -1.75
CA LYS A 106 -22.01 -11.48 -0.70
C LYS A 106 -21.60 -10.92 0.65
N ILE A 107 -22.50 -11.09 1.62
CA ILE A 107 -22.25 -10.73 3.01
C ILE A 107 -21.26 -11.74 3.58
N THR A 108 -20.18 -11.25 4.21
CA THR A 108 -19.19 -12.06 4.92
C THR A 108 -19.42 -11.97 6.43
N PRO A 109 -18.80 -12.84 7.24
CA PRO A 109 -18.82 -12.70 8.70
C PRO A 109 -17.83 -11.63 9.22
N TYR A 110 -17.06 -10.99 8.34
CA TYR A 110 -15.99 -10.07 8.69
C TYR A 110 -16.49 -8.69 9.05
N LYS A 111 -15.76 -8.02 9.93
CA LYS A 111 -16.12 -6.70 10.49
C LYS A 111 -15.18 -5.63 9.93
N ILE A 112 -15.64 -4.37 10.00
CA ILE A 112 -14.78 -3.21 9.71
C ILE A 112 -13.63 -3.19 10.71
N PRO A 113 -12.35 -3.24 10.25
CA PRO A 113 -11.22 -3.16 11.17
C PRO A 113 -10.93 -1.71 11.58
N THR A 114 -10.31 -1.54 12.74
CA THR A 114 -9.64 -0.29 13.08
C THR A 114 -8.22 -0.29 12.52
N LEU A 115 -7.63 0.91 12.40
CA LEU A 115 -6.22 1.04 12.04
C LEU A 115 -5.32 0.36 13.09
N ASP A 116 -5.63 0.50 14.38
CA ASP A 116 -4.92 -0.17 15.46
C ASP A 116 -4.87 -1.69 15.25
N GLU A 117 -6.00 -2.31 14.95
CA GLU A 117 -6.10 -3.75 14.70
C GLU A 117 -5.25 -4.16 13.49
N ALA A 118 -5.29 -3.36 12.41
CA ALA A 118 -4.52 -3.65 11.20
C ALA A 118 -3.02 -3.58 11.47
N LEU A 119 -2.54 -2.52 12.11
CA LEU A 119 -1.12 -2.35 12.41
C LEU A 119 -0.60 -3.41 13.39
N ALA A 120 -1.38 -3.74 14.41
CA ALA A 120 -1.05 -4.80 15.35
C ALA A 120 -0.94 -6.16 14.65
N TRP A 121 -1.88 -6.47 13.76
CA TRP A 121 -1.85 -7.71 12.99
C TRP A 121 -0.64 -7.79 12.05
N GLY A 122 -0.33 -6.70 11.35
CA GLY A 122 0.67 -6.68 10.28
C GLY A 122 2.12 -6.63 10.76
N LYS A 123 2.35 -6.37 12.03
CA LYS A 123 3.71 -6.22 12.60
C LYS A 123 4.55 -7.49 12.36
N GLY A 124 5.71 -7.31 11.72
CA GLY A 124 6.60 -8.42 11.37
C GLY A 124 6.06 -9.35 10.27
N LYS A 125 5.07 -8.91 9.50
CA LYS A 125 4.46 -9.71 8.43
C LYS A 125 4.40 -8.96 7.10
N VAL A 126 3.96 -7.71 7.12
CA VAL A 126 3.69 -6.90 5.92
C VAL A 126 4.18 -5.47 6.11
N ILE A 127 4.24 -4.73 5.02
CA ILE A 127 4.33 -3.27 5.01
C ILE A 127 2.95 -2.73 4.64
N PHE A 128 2.53 -1.66 5.29
CA PHE A 128 1.31 -0.92 4.92
C PHE A 128 1.67 0.35 4.16
N THR A 129 0.90 0.65 3.11
CA THR A 129 0.77 1.99 2.58
C THR A 129 -0.62 2.51 2.96
N LEU A 130 -0.68 3.62 3.68
CA LEU A 130 -1.93 4.16 4.23
C LEU A 130 -2.44 5.30 3.36
N ASP A 131 -3.61 5.12 2.74
CA ASP A 131 -4.33 6.17 2.04
C ASP A 131 -5.26 6.87 3.05
N ILE A 132 -4.80 8.04 3.52
CA ILE A 132 -5.50 8.82 4.54
C ILE A 132 -6.47 9.74 3.85
N LYS A 133 -7.77 9.55 4.09
CA LYS A 133 -8.81 10.36 3.44
C LYS A 133 -8.80 11.80 3.94
N ASN A 134 -9.33 12.73 3.14
CA ASN A 134 -9.17 14.18 3.35
C ASN A 134 -9.71 14.70 4.68
N ASP A 135 -10.71 14.03 5.25
CA ASP A 135 -11.33 14.38 6.53
C ASP A 135 -10.56 13.84 7.75
N VAL A 136 -9.49 13.09 7.54
CA VAL A 136 -8.69 12.48 8.61
C VAL A 136 -7.43 13.30 8.85
N PRO A 137 -7.20 13.81 10.09
CA PRO A 137 -5.96 14.49 10.43
C PRO A 137 -4.75 13.55 10.38
N TYR A 138 -3.66 13.98 9.78
CA TYR A 138 -2.40 13.19 9.78
C TYR A 138 -1.93 12.87 11.19
N GLU A 139 -2.08 13.82 12.12
CA GLU A 139 -1.68 13.69 13.53
C GLU A 139 -2.36 12.49 14.19
N SER A 140 -3.63 12.25 13.89
CA SER A 140 -4.38 11.11 14.45
C SER A 140 -3.82 9.77 13.98
N VAL A 141 -3.46 9.68 12.70
CA VAL A 141 -2.85 8.48 12.12
C VAL A 141 -1.45 8.27 12.70
N ILE A 142 -0.64 9.32 12.76
CA ILE A 142 0.72 9.28 13.31
C ILE A 142 0.68 8.81 14.77
N ASN A 143 -0.26 9.29 15.56
CA ASN A 143 -0.43 8.86 16.95
C ASN A 143 -0.67 7.35 17.05
N VAL A 144 -1.51 6.78 16.21
CA VAL A 144 -1.76 5.33 16.18
C VAL A 144 -0.49 4.57 15.76
N ILE A 145 0.21 5.06 14.75
CA ILE A 145 1.49 4.46 14.32
C ILE A 145 2.49 4.41 15.50
N ARG A 146 2.60 5.50 16.27
CA ARG A 146 3.47 5.58 17.46
C ARG A 146 3.04 4.63 18.56
N GLN A 147 1.75 4.60 18.88
CA GLN A 147 1.20 3.69 19.89
C GLN A 147 1.44 2.23 19.54
N GLN A 148 1.29 1.86 18.29
CA GLN A 148 1.53 0.50 17.80
C GLN A 148 3.03 0.19 17.55
N ARG A 149 3.91 1.19 17.68
CA ARG A 149 5.33 1.07 17.31
C ARG A 149 5.50 0.49 15.90
N ALA A 150 4.74 1.06 14.95
CA ALA A 150 4.63 0.56 13.59
C ALA A 150 5.43 1.37 12.56
N GLU A 151 6.36 2.23 13.00
CA GLU A 151 7.15 3.09 12.12
C GLU A 151 7.92 2.28 11.06
N SER A 152 8.39 1.09 11.42
CA SER A 152 9.15 0.21 10.53
C SER A 152 8.30 -0.54 9.50
N SER A 153 6.97 -0.41 9.56
CA SER A 153 6.06 -1.15 8.66
C SER A 153 5.01 -0.28 7.98
N VAL A 154 5.16 1.05 8.03
CA VAL A 154 4.16 1.99 7.47
C VAL A 154 4.80 2.99 6.54
N VAL A 155 4.14 3.22 5.41
CA VAL A 155 4.41 4.30 4.46
C VAL A 155 3.13 5.11 4.30
N ILE A 156 3.21 6.43 4.43
CA ILE A 156 2.03 7.31 4.28
C ILE A 156 1.92 7.76 2.82
N ILE A 157 0.76 7.52 2.21
CA ILE A 157 0.45 7.96 0.85
C ILE A 157 0.11 9.45 0.86
N THR A 158 0.73 10.20 -0.06
CA THR A 158 0.45 11.61 -0.32
C THR A 158 0.23 11.83 -1.81
N TYR A 159 -0.57 12.84 -2.14
CA TYR A 159 -0.97 13.15 -3.52
C TYR A 159 -0.41 14.45 -4.05
N SER A 160 0.27 15.22 -3.22
CA SER A 160 0.91 16.49 -3.61
C SER A 160 2.19 16.71 -2.82
N ALA A 161 3.09 17.55 -3.35
CA ALA A 161 4.29 17.96 -2.64
C ALA A 161 3.96 18.66 -1.31
N GLY A 162 2.86 19.45 -1.28
CA GLY A 162 2.38 20.09 -0.05
C GLY A 162 1.99 19.08 1.03
N GLN A 163 1.25 18.04 0.67
CA GLN A 163 0.90 16.96 1.61
C GLN A 163 2.15 16.21 2.09
N ALA A 164 3.06 15.86 1.18
CA ALA A 164 4.30 15.19 1.53
C ALA A 164 5.15 16.02 2.51
N GLY A 165 5.29 17.31 2.25
CA GLY A 165 5.99 18.24 3.15
C GLY A 165 5.34 18.34 4.52
N LYS A 166 4.01 18.38 4.58
CA LYS A 166 3.26 18.39 5.84
C LYS A 166 3.51 17.14 6.67
N VAL A 167 3.42 15.96 6.05
CA VAL A 167 3.69 14.68 6.73
C VAL A 167 5.14 14.62 7.22
N HIS A 168 6.09 15.02 6.37
CA HIS A 168 7.50 15.03 6.74
C HIS A 168 7.80 15.96 7.93
N ASN A 169 7.16 17.12 7.97
CA ASN A 169 7.31 18.06 9.09
C ASN A 169 6.71 17.51 10.39
N LEU A 170 5.63 16.75 10.32
CA LEU A 170 4.97 16.15 11.48
C LEU A 170 5.71 14.89 11.99
N ALA A 171 6.28 14.11 11.09
CA ALA A 171 6.91 12.82 11.39
C ALA A 171 8.04 12.54 10.38
N GLY A 172 9.18 13.18 10.59
CA GLY A 172 10.31 13.14 9.66
C GLY A 172 10.99 11.78 9.51
N ASP A 173 10.71 10.84 10.38
CA ASP A 173 11.18 9.46 10.33
C ASP A 173 10.30 8.52 9.50
N LEU A 174 9.05 8.89 9.24
CA LEU A 174 8.13 8.04 8.47
C LEU A 174 8.41 8.12 6.98
N MET A 175 8.35 6.99 6.30
CA MET A 175 8.40 6.94 4.84
C MET A 175 7.10 7.49 4.23
N ILE A 176 7.25 8.08 3.06
CA ILE A 176 6.17 8.72 2.30
C ILE A 176 6.15 8.14 0.89
N SER A 177 4.96 7.78 0.41
CA SER A 177 4.70 7.55 -1.00
C SER A 177 4.16 8.85 -1.60
N ALA A 178 4.86 9.40 -2.58
CA ALA A 178 4.48 10.62 -3.27
C ALA A 178 4.06 10.35 -4.70
N SER A 179 3.10 11.11 -5.22
CA SER A 179 2.73 11.10 -6.63
C SER A 179 3.82 11.79 -7.46
N VAL A 180 4.47 11.04 -8.35
CA VAL A 180 5.52 11.55 -9.24
C VAL A 180 5.27 11.01 -10.65
N LYS A 181 4.58 11.79 -11.48
CA LYS A 181 4.21 11.40 -12.84
C LYS A 181 5.12 11.99 -13.91
N ASN A 182 5.92 12.98 -13.53
CA ASN A 182 6.86 13.69 -14.40
C ASN A 182 7.99 14.32 -13.58
N LEU A 183 8.97 14.88 -14.26
CA LEU A 183 10.12 15.53 -13.61
C LEU A 183 9.74 16.79 -12.84
N ASP A 184 8.68 17.50 -13.26
CA ASP A 184 8.19 18.69 -12.54
C ASP A 184 7.61 18.29 -11.17
N ASP A 185 6.92 17.18 -11.08
CA ASP A 185 6.43 16.65 -9.80
C ASP A 185 7.61 16.35 -8.85
N LEU A 186 8.68 15.75 -9.38
CA LEU A 186 9.89 15.46 -8.61
C LEU A 186 10.57 16.75 -8.14
N ALA A 187 10.65 17.77 -9.01
CA ALA A 187 11.23 19.07 -8.66
C ALA A 187 10.47 19.73 -7.51
N ARG A 188 9.13 19.75 -7.58
CA ARG A 188 8.29 20.27 -6.49
C ARG A 188 8.48 19.53 -5.18
N LEU A 189 8.65 18.22 -5.25
CA LEU A 189 8.88 17.38 -4.08
C LEU A 189 10.26 17.66 -3.46
N ASN A 190 11.29 17.85 -4.29
CA ASN A 190 12.65 18.20 -3.83
C ASN A 190 12.69 19.51 -3.05
N GLU A 191 11.81 20.46 -3.36
CA GLU A 191 11.68 21.73 -2.61
C GLU A 191 11.23 21.52 -1.16
N LYS A 192 10.75 20.34 -0.80
CA LYS A 192 10.29 20.01 0.57
C LYS A 192 11.37 19.42 1.45
N ASP A 193 12.59 19.27 0.95
CA ASP A 193 13.75 18.73 1.68
C ASP A 193 13.53 17.36 2.30
N ILE A 194 12.72 16.53 1.65
CA ILE A 194 12.50 15.14 2.09
C ILE A 194 13.65 14.28 1.57
N PRO A 195 14.40 13.60 2.45
CA PRO A 195 15.48 12.71 2.01
C PRO A 195 14.99 11.62 1.05
N ASP A 196 15.76 11.35 0.00
CA ASP A 196 15.42 10.36 -1.03
C ASP A 196 15.12 8.97 -0.45
N ASN A 197 15.86 8.56 0.57
CA ASN A 197 15.68 7.25 1.22
C ASN A 197 14.38 7.11 2.03
N LYS A 198 13.60 8.17 2.16
CA LYS A 198 12.29 8.19 2.83
C LYS A 198 11.13 8.30 1.85
N LEU A 199 11.41 8.13 0.55
CA LEU A 199 10.41 8.30 -0.52
C LEU A 199 10.22 7.01 -1.31
N LEU A 200 8.94 6.74 -1.63
CA LEU A 200 8.50 5.92 -2.75
C LEU A 200 7.80 6.84 -3.75
N ALA A 201 7.92 6.55 -5.04
CA ALA A 201 7.26 7.32 -6.09
C ALA A 201 6.13 6.52 -6.73
N PHE A 202 4.89 6.95 -6.51
CA PHE A 202 3.76 6.43 -7.28
C PHE A 202 3.74 7.12 -8.64
N VAL A 203 4.04 6.38 -9.70
CA VAL A 203 4.21 6.91 -11.05
C VAL A 203 2.91 6.93 -11.87
N GLY A 204 1.81 6.45 -11.30
CA GLY A 204 0.51 6.42 -11.96
C GLY A 204 0.08 5.01 -12.35
N THR A 205 -1.00 4.95 -13.16
CA THR A 205 -1.61 3.70 -13.66
C THR A 205 -1.24 3.38 -15.10
N ARG A 206 -0.20 4.05 -15.61
CA ARG A 206 0.47 3.78 -16.89
C ARG A 206 1.94 3.64 -16.61
N GLU A 207 2.65 2.88 -17.44
CA GLU A 207 4.10 2.82 -17.33
C GLU A 207 4.70 4.22 -17.44
N ALA A 208 5.65 4.53 -16.57
CA ALA A 208 6.32 5.82 -16.55
C ALA A 208 7.24 5.98 -17.77
N ASP A 209 7.51 7.23 -18.12
CA ASP A 209 8.58 7.55 -19.06
C ASP A 209 9.91 6.94 -18.53
N PRO A 210 10.66 6.22 -19.38
CA PRO A 210 11.94 5.64 -18.98
C PRO A 210 12.94 6.64 -18.39
N GLN A 211 12.93 7.90 -18.84
CA GLN A 211 13.76 8.95 -18.30
C GLN A 211 13.39 9.29 -16.85
N LEU A 212 12.09 9.36 -16.54
CA LEU A 212 11.62 9.57 -15.18
C LEU A 212 12.06 8.42 -14.27
N THR A 213 11.85 7.19 -14.72
CA THR A 213 12.26 5.99 -13.98
C THR A 213 13.75 6.00 -13.70
N LYS A 214 14.57 6.34 -14.72
CA LYS A 214 16.03 6.42 -14.55
C LYS A 214 16.41 7.45 -13.49
N VAL A 215 15.84 8.64 -13.54
CA VAL A 215 16.12 9.70 -12.54
C VAL A 215 15.74 9.25 -11.15
N LEU A 216 14.55 8.65 -10.97
CA LEU A 216 14.11 8.13 -9.67
C LEU A 216 15.06 7.05 -9.15
N HIS A 217 15.45 6.10 -9.99
CA HIS A 217 16.37 5.03 -9.63
C HIS A 217 17.79 5.56 -9.32
N ASP A 218 18.28 6.57 -10.05
CA ASP A 218 19.55 7.23 -9.74
C ASP A 218 19.55 7.89 -8.34
N HIS A 219 18.38 8.29 -7.86
CA HIS A 219 18.15 8.79 -6.49
C HIS A 219 17.86 7.67 -5.46
N GLY A 220 17.86 6.42 -5.86
CA GLY A 220 17.53 5.29 -4.98
C GLY A 220 16.04 5.16 -4.67
N ILE A 221 15.17 5.85 -5.41
CA ILE A 221 13.72 5.87 -5.17
C ILE A 221 13.05 4.78 -5.99
N MET A 222 12.34 3.87 -5.30
CA MET A 222 11.53 2.84 -5.93
C MET A 222 10.26 3.42 -6.55
N CYS A 223 9.86 2.86 -7.71
CA CYS A 223 8.66 3.21 -8.43
C CYS A 223 7.52 2.25 -8.11
N ILE A 224 6.38 2.79 -7.70
CA ILE A 224 5.12 2.06 -7.58
C ILE A 224 4.32 2.28 -8.86
N LEU A 225 4.04 1.20 -9.58
CA LEU A 225 3.17 1.21 -10.76
C LEU A 225 1.80 0.68 -10.37
N GLY A 226 0.76 1.48 -10.58
CA GLY A 226 -0.62 1.04 -10.43
C GLY A 226 -1.05 0.21 -11.63
N THR A 227 -1.20 -1.09 -11.47
CA THR A 227 -1.70 -1.98 -12.52
C THR A 227 -3.20 -2.18 -12.44
N GLN A 228 -3.82 -1.81 -11.32
CA GLN A 228 -5.28 -1.87 -11.18
C GLN A 228 -5.96 -1.11 -12.32
N GLY A 229 -6.91 -1.74 -12.96
CA GLY A 229 -7.59 -1.21 -14.15
C GLY A 229 -6.97 -1.73 -15.44
N ASN A 230 -6.40 -0.84 -16.26
CA ASN A 230 -6.03 -1.17 -17.63
C ASN A 230 -4.87 -2.17 -17.74
N LEU A 231 -3.82 -2.02 -16.95
CA LEU A 231 -2.66 -2.91 -17.01
C LEU A 231 -2.99 -4.32 -16.51
N ASP A 232 -3.82 -4.46 -15.49
CA ASP A 232 -4.34 -5.76 -15.03
C ASP A 232 -5.19 -6.43 -16.14
N LYS A 233 -6.03 -5.67 -16.84
CA LYS A 233 -6.80 -6.17 -17.98
C LYS A 233 -5.89 -6.63 -19.12
N GLN A 234 -4.84 -5.89 -19.41
CA GLN A 234 -3.85 -6.28 -20.43
C GLN A 234 -3.13 -7.57 -20.02
N ALA A 235 -2.72 -7.72 -18.77
CA ALA A 235 -2.07 -8.92 -18.27
C ALA A 235 -2.99 -10.15 -18.35
N ALA A 236 -4.27 -9.99 -18.02
CA ALA A 236 -5.26 -11.05 -18.17
C ALA A 236 -5.44 -11.50 -19.62
N LYS A 237 -5.35 -10.57 -20.57
CA LYS A 237 -5.51 -10.85 -22.00
C LYS A 237 -4.24 -11.39 -22.67
N LYS A 238 -3.08 -10.82 -22.32
CA LYS A 238 -1.79 -11.10 -22.98
C LYS A 238 -0.94 -12.16 -22.28
N GLY A 239 -1.28 -12.45 -21.03
CA GLY A 239 -0.53 -13.38 -20.18
C GLY A 239 0.08 -12.69 -18.97
N PHE A 240 0.12 -13.39 -17.85
CA PHE A 240 0.56 -12.84 -16.56
C PHE A 240 2.06 -12.56 -16.48
N GLN A 241 2.87 -13.11 -17.38
CA GLN A 241 4.28 -12.74 -17.52
C GLN A 241 4.47 -11.24 -17.81
N LEU A 242 3.42 -10.53 -18.24
CA LEU A 242 3.46 -9.09 -18.44
C LEU A 242 3.85 -8.33 -17.16
N TYR A 243 3.47 -8.84 -15.99
CA TYR A 243 3.86 -8.24 -14.71
C TYR A 243 5.39 -8.23 -14.52
N ALA A 244 6.07 -9.32 -14.88
CA ALA A 244 7.55 -9.36 -14.85
C ALA A 244 8.15 -8.34 -15.82
N SER A 245 7.53 -8.14 -16.97
CA SER A 245 7.98 -7.14 -17.95
C SER A 245 7.89 -5.71 -17.40
N PHE A 246 6.89 -5.40 -16.58
CA PHE A 246 6.82 -4.09 -15.91
C PHE A 246 8.02 -3.86 -14.98
N ILE A 247 8.44 -4.89 -14.24
CA ILE A 247 9.63 -4.80 -13.37
C ILE A 247 10.90 -4.62 -14.21
N GLU A 248 11.03 -5.31 -15.32
CA GLU A 248 12.16 -5.18 -16.24
C GLU A 248 12.26 -3.77 -16.83
N ARG A 249 11.11 -3.10 -17.02
CA ARG A 249 11.06 -1.73 -17.56
C ARG A 249 11.09 -0.65 -16.49
N GLY A 250 11.28 -1.00 -15.21
CA GLY A 250 11.57 -0.03 -14.17
C GLY A 250 10.55 0.11 -13.05
N ALA A 251 9.44 -0.62 -13.07
CA ALA A 251 8.59 -0.73 -11.89
C ALA A 251 9.29 -1.58 -10.82
N ASP A 252 9.08 -1.26 -9.57
CA ASP A 252 9.66 -1.99 -8.44
C ASP A 252 8.57 -2.63 -7.58
N ILE A 253 7.43 -1.95 -7.47
CA ILE A 253 6.25 -2.35 -6.72
C ILE A 253 5.05 -2.26 -7.65
N LEU A 254 4.26 -3.34 -7.71
CA LEU A 254 3.03 -3.38 -8.51
C LEU A 254 1.82 -3.30 -7.60
N SER A 255 1.10 -2.17 -7.66
CA SER A 255 -0.19 -2.00 -7.00
C SER A 255 -1.26 -2.60 -7.89
N THR A 256 -1.89 -3.71 -7.46
CA THR A 256 -2.70 -4.55 -8.35
C THR A 256 -3.98 -5.04 -7.69
N ASP A 257 -5.01 -5.29 -8.52
CA ASP A 257 -6.22 -6.04 -8.16
C ASP A 257 -6.10 -7.54 -8.48
N GLN A 258 -4.95 -7.98 -9.04
CA GLN A 258 -4.66 -9.37 -9.39
C GLN A 258 -3.41 -9.88 -8.65
N PRO A 259 -3.41 -9.85 -7.30
CA PRO A 259 -2.18 -10.11 -6.53
C PRO A 259 -1.65 -11.54 -6.70
N LYS A 260 -2.51 -12.52 -6.89
CA LYS A 260 -2.10 -13.91 -7.09
C LYS A 260 -1.32 -14.11 -8.39
N GLU A 261 -1.81 -13.54 -9.46
CA GLU A 261 -1.21 -13.62 -10.79
C GLU A 261 0.08 -12.80 -10.87
N ALA A 262 0.04 -11.57 -10.37
CA ALA A 262 1.23 -10.73 -10.27
C ALA A 262 2.31 -11.39 -9.40
N GLY A 263 1.93 -11.95 -8.27
CA GLY A 263 2.85 -12.64 -7.37
C GLY A 263 3.53 -13.86 -8.00
N ARG A 264 2.81 -14.63 -8.79
CA ARG A 264 3.39 -15.75 -9.54
C ARG A 264 4.46 -15.28 -10.54
N ALA A 265 4.16 -14.22 -11.29
CA ALA A 265 5.10 -13.66 -12.25
C ALA A 265 6.34 -13.10 -11.54
N LEU A 266 6.18 -12.37 -10.44
CA LEU A 266 7.29 -11.85 -9.67
C LEU A 266 8.13 -12.96 -9.01
N ASN A 267 7.49 -14.01 -8.51
CA ASN A 267 8.20 -15.15 -7.93
C ASN A 267 9.10 -15.85 -8.99
N PHE A 268 8.60 -16.01 -10.21
CA PHE A 268 9.40 -16.52 -11.32
C PHE A 268 10.59 -15.60 -11.63
N TYR A 269 10.34 -14.30 -11.73
CA TYR A 269 11.38 -13.29 -11.95
C TYR A 269 12.47 -13.34 -10.86
N ILE A 270 12.06 -13.36 -9.60
CA ILE A 270 12.96 -13.42 -8.44
C ILE A 270 13.83 -14.68 -8.48
N LYS A 271 13.23 -15.84 -8.71
CA LYS A 271 13.94 -17.12 -8.78
C LYS A 271 14.92 -17.17 -9.95
N LYS A 272 14.49 -16.72 -11.12
CA LYS A 272 15.34 -16.71 -12.33
C LYS A 272 16.58 -15.85 -12.15
N ARG A 273 16.49 -14.76 -11.41
CA ARG A 273 17.58 -13.81 -11.16
C ARG A 273 18.35 -14.07 -9.87
N GLY A 274 17.93 -15.04 -9.08
CA GLY A 274 18.55 -15.34 -7.79
C GLY A 274 18.46 -14.21 -6.78
N ILE A 275 17.38 -13.41 -6.83
CA ILE A 275 17.20 -12.27 -5.92
C ILE A 275 16.84 -12.79 -4.53
N THR A 276 17.55 -12.32 -3.53
CA THR A 276 17.28 -12.61 -2.11
C THR A 276 17.25 -11.33 -1.31
N SER A 277 16.62 -11.37 -0.15
CA SER A 277 16.64 -10.27 0.82
C SER A 277 16.66 -10.84 2.23
N LYS A 278 17.50 -10.27 3.09
CA LYS A 278 17.53 -10.63 4.52
C LYS A 278 16.21 -10.28 5.24
N PHE A 279 15.42 -9.42 4.65
CA PHE A 279 14.14 -8.97 5.20
C PHE A 279 12.94 -9.84 4.76
N VAL A 280 13.14 -10.78 3.85
CA VAL A 280 12.08 -11.67 3.35
C VAL A 280 12.38 -13.09 3.81
N GLN A 281 11.58 -13.59 4.74
CA GLN A 281 11.79 -14.89 5.39
C GLN A 281 10.56 -15.80 5.28
#